data_b5167978d3e1f2f51180078ecf42364c
#
_entry.id   b5167978d3e1f2f51180078ecf42364c
#
_cell.length_a   1.000
_cell.length_b   1.000
_cell.length_c   1.000
_cell.angle_alpha   90.00
_cell.angle_beta   90.00
_cell.angle_gamma   90.00
#
_symmetry.space_group_name_H-M   'P 1'
#
loop_
_entity.id
_entity.type
_entity.pdbx_description
1 polymer ?
#
loop_
_entity_poly.entity_id
_entity_poly.type
_entity_poly.pdbx_seq_one_letter_code
_entity_poly.pdbx_strand_id
1 'polypeptide(L)'
;SAGVEAAQRAGATLVVTCDCGTSARDAVARLSAAGIDVIITDHHLPSHALPVAYAICNPRHPECMSADKDLAAVGVAYKIALALCEAFNVSPALAHRQLDLVALATIADVAPLRGENRVMVRYGLKLLAETTHPGLRALIRSSGLEGKPLTAGRVGFVLAPRLNAAGRIADAKLGLKLLLTDREDEANVVARELEELNLARRELDRAVLDDAMRQVDAPGMHDRYGYVLSRAGWHAGVIGIVASRIVEQTARPAVLVAVQDGIGKGSGRSISAFDLHGALGDCAMHFQRFGGHRAAAGLTMDAAQLPAFAERFDEVARAKLTPADLVPELRVDLEVPIDHVGDELEALVRHFEPFGIGNPSPMFRTAGVRLAAAPRKVGGDGLKLSIDGSRGALDAIGWGMAGLAPSLSVSRPVDLAYRLDRDEYRGVSRLQLRVAAVRPCAE
;
A
#
# COMPACT_ATOMS: atom_id res chain seq x y z
N SER A 1 -28.59 -7.20 -5.20
CA SER A 1 -27.21 -6.94 -5.64
C SER A 1 -26.77 -8.02 -6.63
N ALA A 2 -25.86 -7.69 -7.53
CA ALA A 2 -25.40 -8.62 -8.56
C ALA A 2 -24.92 -9.97 -7.98
N GLY A 3 -24.24 -9.96 -6.82
CA GLY A 3 -23.80 -11.18 -6.15
C GLY A 3 -24.93 -12.09 -5.66
N VAL A 4 -26.01 -11.48 -5.10
CA VAL A 4 -27.20 -12.24 -4.68
C VAL A 4 -27.86 -12.91 -5.88
N GLU A 5 -28.05 -12.18 -6.95
CA GLU A 5 -28.66 -12.68 -8.18
C GLU A 5 -27.79 -13.76 -8.86
N ALA A 6 -26.46 -13.60 -8.79
CA ALA A 6 -25.54 -14.61 -9.30
C ALA A 6 -25.63 -15.92 -8.50
N ALA A 7 -25.66 -15.87 -7.16
CA ALA A 7 -25.83 -17.03 -6.30
C ALA A 7 -27.15 -17.76 -6.56
N GLN A 8 -28.25 -17.02 -6.69
CA GLN A 8 -29.58 -17.58 -7.00
C GLN A 8 -29.60 -18.25 -8.38
N ARG A 9 -29.02 -17.59 -9.42
CA ARG A 9 -28.93 -18.20 -10.77
C ARG A 9 -28.07 -19.46 -10.81
N ALA A 10 -27.04 -19.52 -9.97
CA ALA A 10 -26.16 -20.70 -9.85
C ALA A 10 -26.80 -21.85 -9.04
N GLY A 11 -27.98 -21.65 -8.44
CA GLY A 11 -28.61 -22.64 -7.56
C GLY A 11 -27.78 -22.93 -6.32
N ALA A 12 -27.00 -21.95 -5.84
CA ALA A 12 -26.15 -22.13 -4.67
C ALA A 12 -27.00 -22.39 -3.41
N THR A 13 -26.54 -23.30 -2.57
CA THR A 13 -27.10 -23.57 -1.24
C THR A 13 -26.24 -22.93 -0.13
N LEU A 14 -24.98 -22.62 -0.44
CA LEU A 14 -24.01 -21.97 0.43
C LEU A 14 -23.25 -20.90 -0.34
N VAL A 15 -23.09 -19.73 0.26
CA VAL A 15 -22.20 -18.67 -0.19
C VAL A 15 -21.11 -18.43 0.86
N VAL A 16 -19.85 -18.49 0.45
CA VAL A 16 -18.71 -18.09 1.28
C VAL A 16 -18.14 -16.80 0.71
N THR A 17 -18.14 -15.72 1.51
CA THR A 17 -17.50 -14.47 1.10
C THR A 17 -16.03 -14.47 1.50
N CYS A 18 -15.20 -13.80 0.71
CA CYS A 18 -13.78 -13.60 1.01
C CYS A 18 -13.46 -12.11 0.93
N ASP A 19 -12.87 -11.56 1.98
CA ASP A 19 -12.45 -10.15 2.08
C ASP A 19 -13.61 -9.14 1.97
N CYS A 20 -14.81 -9.58 2.30
CA CYS A 20 -16.01 -8.74 2.33
C CYS A 20 -17.13 -9.44 3.09
N GLY A 21 -18.18 -8.67 3.40
CA GLY A 21 -19.42 -9.23 3.92
C GLY A 21 -19.77 -8.74 5.32
N THR A 22 -18.83 -8.36 6.15
CA THR A 22 -19.06 -7.95 7.55
C THR A 22 -20.07 -6.79 7.69
N SER A 23 -20.22 -5.96 6.67
CA SER A 23 -21.19 -4.86 6.65
C SER A 23 -22.35 -5.07 5.65
N ALA A 24 -22.46 -6.24 5.01
CA ALA A 24 -23.37 -6.50 3.90
C ALA A 24 -24.76 -7.05 4.37
N ARG A 25 -25.38 -6.42 5.37
CA ARG A 25 -26.62 -6.90 6.02
C ARG A 25 -27.75 -7.23 5.02
N ASP A 26 -28.05 -6.31 4.12
CA ASP A 26 -29.16 -6.49 3.18
C ASP A 26 -28.92 -7.62 2.18
N ALA A 27 -27.66 -7.77 1.72
CA ALA A 27 -27.30 -8.84 0.82
C ALA A 27 -27.38 -10.21 1.52
N VAL A 28 -26.91 -10.31 2.75
CA VAL A 28 -26.98 -11.53 3.57
C VAL A 28 -28.45 -11.88 3.87
N ALA A 29 -29.26 -10.90 4.30
CA ALA A 29 -30.67 -11.12 4.56
C ALA A 29 -31.43 -11.63 3.32
N ARG A 30 -31.14 -11.11 2.13
CA ARG A 30 -31.74 -11.56 0.86
C ARG A 30 -31.30 -12.98 0.48
N LEU A 31 -30.04 -13.36 0.75
CA LEU A 31 -29.56 -14.74 0.53
C LEU A 31 -30.25 -15.71 1.49
N SER A 32 -30.30 -15.38 2.78
CA SER A 32 -30.95 -16.20 3.80
C SER A 32 -32.44 -16.36 3.53
N ALA A 33 -33.15 -15.30 3.10
CA ALA A 33 -34.55 -15.37 2.69
C ALA A 33 -34.79 -16.28 1.46
N ALA A 34 -33.75 -16.49 0.64
CA ALA A 34 -33.77 -17.42 -0.49
C ALA A 34 -33.34 -18.85 -0.10
N GLY A 35 -33.14 -19.14 1.19
CA GLY A 35 -32.71 -20.45 1.67
C GLY A 35 -31.23 -20.75 1.41
N ILE A 36 -30.40 -19.73 1.22
CA ILE A 36 -28.98 -19.84 0.95
C ILE A 36 -28.21 -19.48 2.22
N ASP A 37 -27.44 -20.43 2.77
CA ASP A 37 -26.54 -20.17 3.89
C ASP A 37 -25.39 -19.25 3.50
N VAL A 38 -24.94 -18.41 4.44
CA VAL A 38 -23.84 -17.46 4.21
C VAL A 38 -22.77 -17.62 5.29
N ILE A 39 -21.54 -17.92 4.88
CA ILE A 39 -20.36 -17.83 5.72
C ILE A 39 -19.57 -16.61 5.29
N ILE A 40 -19.37 -15.68 6.22
CA ILE A 40 -18.57 -14.46 5.98
C ILE A 40 -17.14 -14.74 6.45
N THR A 41 -16.16 -14.57 5.54
CA THR A 41 -14.74 -14.52 5.89
C THR A 41 -14.19 -13.15 5.52
N ASP A 42 -13.80 -12.37 6.53
CA ASP A 42 -13.49 -10.96 6.39
C ASP A 42 -12.51 -10.50 7.46
N HIS A 43 -11.94 -9.32 7.32
CA HIS A 43 -11.05 -8.69 8.29
C HIS A 43 -11.37 -7.19 8.51
N HIS A 44 -12.32 -6.66 7.77
CA HIS A 44 -12.75 -5.27 7.91
C HIS A 44 -13.41 -5.02 9.27
N LEU A 45 -13.37 -3.77 9.72
CA LEU A 45 -14.04 -3.37 10.97
C LEU A 45 -15.55 -3.60 10.83
N PRO A 46 -16.16 -4.28 11.81
CA PRO A 46 -17.58 -4.47 11.85
C PRO A 46 -18.33 -3.13 12.00
N SER A 47 -19.47 -3.01 11.34
CA SER A 47 -20.44 -1.96 11.64
C SER A 47 -21.15 -2.22 12.97
N HIS A 48 -21.86 -1.23 13.53
CA HIS A 48 -22.58 -1.38 14.79
C HIS A 48 -23.57 -2.55 14.80
N ALA A 49 -24.10 -2.94 13.65
CA ALA A 49 -24.98 -4.09 13.52
C ALA A 49 -24.45 -5.07 12.47
N LEU A 50 -24.13 -6.26 12.91
CA LEU A 50 -23.65 -7.35 12.06
C LEU A 50 -24.79 -7.96 11.21
N PRO A 51 -24.46 -8.54 10.03
CA PRO A 51 -25.40 -9.38 9.30
C PRO A 51 -25.74 -10.66 10.05
N VAL A 52 -26.95 -11.16 9.90
CA VAL A 52 -27.36 -12.48 10.43
C VAL A 52 -26.96 -13.52 9.39
N ALA A 53 -25.69 -13.96 9.47
CA ALA A 53 -25.12 -15.00 8.63
C ALA A 53 -25.06 -16.35 9.39
N TYR A 54 -24.89 -17.46 8.67
CA TYR A 54 -24.66 -18.78 9.28
C TYR A 54 -23.40 -18.78 10.17
N ALA A 55 -22.32 -18.17 9.70
CA ALA A 55 -21.11 -17.93 10.49
C ALA A 55 -20.38 -16.66 10.00
N ILE A 56 -19.66 -16.00 10.92
CA ILE A 56 -18.78 -14.86 10.63
C ILE A 56 -17.38 -15.16 11.16
N CYS A 57 -16.45 -15.38 10.25
CA CYS A 57 -15.02 -15.58 10.53
C CYS A 57 -14.28 -14.26 10.29
N ASN A 58 -14.21 -13.42 11.33
CA ASN A 58 -13.54 -12.14 11.29
C ASN A 58 -12.77 -11.92 12.60
N PRO A 59 -11.42 -11.70 12.58
CA PRO A 59 -10.64 -11.48 13.79
C PRO A 59 -11.09 -10.24 14.56
N ARG A 60 -11.72 -9.27 13.89
CA ARG A 60 -12.26 -8.04 14.49
C ARG A 60 -13.72 -8.16 14.94
N HIS A 61 -14.32 -9.34 14.81
CA HIS A 61 -15.63 -9.59 15.42
C HIS A 61 -15.56 -9.33 16.94
N PRO A 62 -16.55 -8.66 17.55
CA PRO A 62 -16.51 -8.34 18.99
C PRO A 62 -16.28 -9.55 19.90
N GLU A 63 -16.85 -10.69 19.55
CA GLU A 63 -16.75 -11.93 20.33
C GLU A 63 -15.52 -12.78 19.95
N CYS A 64 -14.73 -12.37 18.96
CA CYS A 64 -13.55 -13.14 18.56
C CYS A 64 -12.46 -13.06 19.66
N MET A 65 -12.01 -14.21 20.13
CA MET A 65 -10.97 -14.31 21.17
C MET A 65 -9.54 -14.33 20.59
N SER A 66 -9.37 -14.26 19.28
CA SER A 66 -8.03 -14.21 18.68
C SER A 66 -7.26 -12.99 19.17
N ALA A 67 -6.00 -13.20 19.57
CA ALA A 67 -5.10 -12.12 19.96
C ALA A 67 -4.66 -11.28 18.77
N ASP A 68 -4.57 -11.88 17.56
CA ASP A 68 -4.17 -11.19 16.35
C ASP A 68 -5.41 -10.63 15.63
N LYS A 69 -5.65 -9.34 15.80
CA LYS A 69 -6.77 -8.60 15.21
C LYS A 69 -6.43 -8.02 13.81
N ASP A 70 -5.17 -8.05 13.43
CA ASP A 70 -4.66 -7.43 12.20
C ASP A 70 -4.50 -8.45 11.06
N LEU A 71 -5.01 -9.68 11.24
CA LEU A 71 -4.93 -10.72 10.24
C LEU A 71 -5.58 -10.27 8.93
N ALA A 72 -4.86 -10.38 7.80
CA ALA A 72 -5.43 -10.12 6.49
C ALA A 72 -6.51 -11.15 6.12
N ALA A 73 -7.45 -10.82 5.24
CA ALA A 73 -8.50 -11.74 4.83
C ALA A 73 -7.97 -13.06 4.27
N VAL A 74 -6.88 -13.04 3.53
CA VAL A 74 -6.20 -14.25 3.06
C VAL A 74 -5.66 -15.10 4.21
N GLY A 75 -5.21 -14.47 5.30
CA GLY A 75 -4.81 -15.16 6.53
C GLY A 75 -5.99 -15.84 7.22
N VAL A 76 -7.16 -15.20 7.22
CA VAL A 76 -8.41 -15.84 7.68
C VAL A 76 -8.74 -17.07 6.83
N ALA A 77 -8.71 -16.93 5.51
CA ALA A 77 -8.93 -18.05 4.59
C ALA A 77 -7.93 -19.20 4.80
N TYR A 78 -6.66 -18.88 5.02
CA TYR A 78 -5.63 -19.86 5.33
C TYR A 78 -5.91 -20.62 6.65
N LYS A 79 -6.32 -19.91 7.71
CA LYS A 79 -6.68 -20.55 9.00
C LYS A 79 -7.91 -21.46 8.86
N ILE A 80 -8.89 -21.07 8.03
CA ILE A 80 -10.04 -21.93 7.70
C ILE A 80 -9.56 -23.16 6.95
N ALA A 81 -8.66 -23.03 5.99
CA ALA A 81 -8.10 -24.17 5.27
C ALA A 81 -7.38 -25.14 6.21
N LEU A 82 -6.63 -24.64 7.22
CA LEU A 82 -6.01 -25.48 8.25
C LEU A 82 -7.06 -26.21 9.09
N ALA A 83 -8.10 -25.52 9.54
CA ALA A 83 -9.19 -26.12 10.32
C ALA A 83 -9.94 -27.19 9.51
N LEU A 84 -10.14 -26.97 8.21
CA LEU A 84 -10.72 -27.98 7.32
C LEU A 84 -9.80 -29.19 7.16
N CYS A 85 -8.48 -28.98 7.04
CA CYS A 85 -7.52 -30.09 7.01
C CYS A 85 -7.63 -30.95 8.27
N GLU A 86 -7.74 -30.33 9.43
CA GLU A 86 -7.93 -31.04 10.70
C GLU A 86 -9.29 -31.79 10.74
N ALA A 87 -10.39 -31.08 10.42
CA ALA A 87 -11.74 -31.63 10.45
C ALA A 87 -11.93 -32.84 9.50
N PHE A 88 -11.27 -32.80 8.34
CA PHE A 88 -11.34 -33.91 7.35
C PHE A 88 -10.18 -34.90 7.48
N ASN A 89 -9.34 -34.76 8.50
CA ASN A 89 -8.17 -35.62 8.73
C ASN A 89 -7.24 -35.73 7.51
N VAL A 90 -7.00 -34.59 6.83
CA VAL A 90 -6.06 -34.49 5.71
C VAL A 90 -4.81 -33.69 6.12
N SER A 91 -3.71 -33.90 5.42
CA SER A 91 -2.44 -33.27 5.76
C SER A 91 -2.52 -31.72 5.69
N PRO A 92 -2.09 -30.99 6.74
CA PRO A 92 -2.00 -29.53 6.71
C PRO A 92 -1.03 -29.01 5.64
N ALA A 93 -0.20 -29.87 5.06
CA ALA A 93 0.67 -29.51 3.94
C ALA A 93 -0.10 -28.97 2.73
N LEU A 94 -1.38 -29.33 2.57
CA LEU A 94 -2.25 -28.76 1.53
C LEU A 94 -2.45 -27.27 1.72
N ALA A 95 -2.71 -26.83 2.95
CA ALA A 95 -2.84 -25.41 3.27
C ALA A 95 -1.47 -24.70 3.26
N HIS A 96 -0.42 -25.33 3.80
CA HIS A 96 0.91 -24.72 3.86
C HIS A 96 1.50 -24.41 2.48
N ARG A 97 1.17 -25.19 1.46
CA ARG A 97 1.60 -24.92 0.07
C ARG A 97 1.05 -23.60 -0.49
N GLN A 98 -0.02 -23.07 0.09
CA GLN A 98 -0.66 -21.82 -0.34
C GLN A 98 -0.09 -20.58 0.38
N LEU A 99 0.97 -20.73 1.19
CA LEU A 99 1.58 -19.59 1.89
C LEU A 99 2.21 -18.57 0.93
N ASP A 100 2.55 -18.93 -0.29
CA ASP A 100 2.97 -18.01 -1.35
C ASP A 100 1.86 -17.01 -1.73
N LEU A 101 0.63 -17.51 -1.91
CA LEU A 101 -0.57 -16.67 -2.12
C LEU A 101 -0.88 -15.83 -0.86
N VAL A 102 -0.73 -16.41 0.33
CA VAL A 102 -0.94 -15.69 1.60
C VAL A 102 0.03 -14.52 1.73
N ALA A 103 1.31 -14.74 1.42
CA ALA A 103 2.30 -13.66 1.46
C ALA A 103 1.98 -12.55 0.44
N LEU A 104 1.68 -12.94 -0.81
CA LEU A 104 1.34 -12.00 -1.86
C LEU A 104 0.14 -11.13 -1.48
N ALA A 105 -0.97 -11.75 -1.04
CA ALA A 105 -2.19 -11.03 -0.74
C ALA A 105 -2.07 -10.19 0.57
N THR A 106 -1.42 -10.70 1.63
CA THR A 106 -1.17 -9.94 2.87
C THR A 106 -0.38 -8.66 2.60
N ILE A 107 0.64 -8.75 1.73
CA ILE A 107 1.44 -7.58 1.34
C ILE A 107 0.63 -6.64 0.44
N ALA A 108 -0.13 -7.18 -0.52
CA ALA A 108 -0.94 -6.40 -1.47
C ALA A 108 -2.06 -5.62 -0.78
N ASP A 109 -2.63 -6.18 0.28
CA ASP A 109 -3.64 -5.58 1.15
C ASP A 109 -3.06 -4.56 2.14
N VAL A 110 -1.74 -4.42 2.19
CA VAL A 110 -1.05 -3.47 3.11
C VAL A 110 -1.34 -3.79 4.58
N ALA A 111 -1.63 -5.07 4.89
CA ALA A 111 -1.88 -5.51 6.26
C ALA A 111 -0.62 -5.40 7.13
N PRO A 112 -0.75 -5.11 8.44
CA PRO A 112 0.40 -4.99 9.32
C PRO A 112 1.23 -6.29 9.38
N LEU A 113 2.54 -6.18 9.12
CA LEU A 113 3.48 -7.32 9.20
C LEU A 113 3.94 -7.55 10.65
N ARG A 114 2.98 -7.89 11.49
CA ARG A 114 3.16 -8.27 12.91
C ARG A 114 2.48 -9.61 13.17
N GLY A 115 2.72 -10.19 14.34
CA GLY A 115 2.06 -11.43 14.76
C GLY A 115 2.06 -12.50 13.68
N GLU A 116 0.93 -13.11 13.45
CA GLU A 116 0.77 -14.19 12.48
C GLU A 116 1.00 -13.74 11.03
N ASN A 117 0.57 -12.53 10.65
CA ASN A 117 0.84 -11.98 9.31
C ASN A 117 2.34 -11.99 9.01
N ARG A 118 3.19 -11.55 9.96
CA ARG A 118 4.64 -11.53 9.75
C ARG A 118 5.21 -12.93 9.57
N VAL A 119 4.74 -13.90 10.38
CA VAL A 119 5.17 -15.29 10.27
C VAL A 119 4.79 -15.87 8.91
N MET A 120 3.52 -15.74 8.52
CA MET A 120 3.02 -16.24 7.25
C MET A 120 3.74 -15.61 6.06
N VAL A 121 3.94 -14.29 6.08
CA VAL A 121 4.67 -13.59 5.01
C VAL A 121 6.13 -14.00 4.96
N ARG A 122 6.81 -14.19 6.10
CA ARG A 122 8.21 -14.64 6.13
C ARG A 122 8.41 -16.00 5.45
N TYR A 123 7.54 -16.96 5.74
CA TYR A 123 7.60 -18.28 5.12
C TYR A 123 7.05 -18.28 3.69
N GLY A 124 5.98 -17.54 3.47
CA GLY A 124 5.34 -17.44 2.16
C GLY A 124 6.23 -16.76 1.10
N LEU A 125 7.05 -15.77 1.47
CA LEU A 125 8.03 -15.17 0.56
C LEU A 125 9.08 -16.18 0.08
N LYS A 126 9.49 -17.14 0.93
CA LYS A 126 10.40 -18.23 0.52
C LYS A 126 9.70 -19.16 -0.47
N LEU A 127 8.46 -19.55 -0.19
CA LEU A 127 7.68 -20.38 -1.10
C LEU A 127 7.38 -19.66 -2.41
N LEU A 128 7.10 -18.35 -2.37
CA LEU A 128 6.86 -17.55 -3.56
C LEU A 128 8.08 -17.50 -4.49
N ALA A 129 9.29 -17.46 -3.92
CA ALA A 129 10.54 -17.51 -4.71
C ALA A 129 10.73 -18.84 -5.45
N GLU A 130 10.18 -19.93 -4.91
CA GLU A 130 10.27 -21.28 -5.44
C GLU A 130 8.91 -21.81 -5.92
N THR A 131 7.94 -20.90 -6.13
CA THR A 131 6.56 -21.30 -6.43
C THR A 131 6.45 -22.18 -7.67
N THR A 132 5.65 -23.22 -7.55
CA THR A 132 5.28 -24.08 -8.69
C THR A 132 4.00 -23.63 -9.38
N HIS A 133 3.35 -22.60 -8.85
CA HIS A 133 2.09 -22.09 -9.35
C HIS A 133 2.30 -21.37 -10.71
N PRO A 134 1.71 -21.85 -11.83
CA PRO A 134 1.98 -21.30 -13.16
C PRO A 134 1.73 -19.79 -13.25
N GLY A 135 0.62 -19.31 -12.67
CA GLY A 135 0.27 -17.90 -12.68
C GLY A 135 1.26 -17.02 -11.92
N LEU A 136 1.73 -17.46 -10.74
CA LEU A 136 2.72 -16.72 -9.96
C LEU A 136 4.08 -16.68 -10.66
N ARG A 137 4.51 -17.79 -11.25
CA ARG A 137 5.75 -17.87 -12.06
C ARG A 137 5.69 -16.91 -13.25
N ALA A 138 4.58 -16.92 -13.98
CA ALA A 138 4.37 -16.01 -15.11
C ALA A 138 4.41 -14.53 -14.68
N LEU A 139 3.78 -14.20 -13.54
CA LEU A 139 3.79 -12.85 -12.97
C LEU A 139 5.19 -12.40 -12.55
N ILE A 140 5.95 -13.26 -11.87
CA ILE A 140 7.34 -13.00 -11.47
C ILE A 140 8.22 -12.76 -12.70
N ARG A 141 8.08 -13.60 -13.73
CA ARG A 141 8.83 -13.49 -14.99
C ARG A 141 8.50 -12.20 -15.74
N SER A 142 7.22 -11.93 -15.98
CA SER A 142 6.77 -10.74 -16.71
C SER A 142 7.16 -9.43 -16.00
N SER A 143 7.27 -9.46 -14.67
CA SER A 143 7.69 -8.32 -13.86
C SER A 143 9.21 -8.10 -13.81
N GLY A 144 10.01 -8.99 -14.40
CA GLY A 144 11.49 -8.93 -14.39
C GLY A 144 12.10 -9.26 -13.02
N LEU A 145 11.39 -10.03 -12.18
CA LEU A 145 11.86 -10.46 -10.86
C LEU A 145 12.40 -11.90 -10.83
N GLU A 146 12.38 -12.60 -11.96
CA GLU A 146 12.94 -13.96 -12.07
C GLU A 146 14.42 -13.96 -11.67
N GLY A 147 14.79 -14.90 -10.80
CA GLY A 147 16.16 -15.02 -10.26
C GLY A 147 16.57 -13.94 -9.25
N LYS A 148 15.67 -13.04 -8.87
CA LYS A 148 15.94 -11.99 -7.86
C LYS A 148 15.30 -12.36 -6.52
N PRO A 149 15.90 -11.97 -5.37
CA PRO A 149 15.29 -12.17 -4.07
C PRO A 149 13.91 -11.51 -4.00
N LEU A 150 12.88 -12.24 -3.56
CA LEU A 150 11.53 -11.70 -3.38
C LEU A 150 11.39 -11.15 -1.95
N THR A 151 11.45 -9.84 -1.82
CA THR A 151 11.19 -9.12 -0.57
C THR A 151 9.75 -8.61 -0.53
N ALA A 152 9.24 -8.29 0.66
CA ALA A 152 7.91 -7.68 0.78
C ALA A 152 7.81 -6.37 -0.02
N GLY A 153 8.88 -5.57 -0.10
CA GLY A 153 8.93 -4.39 -0.94
C GLY A 153 8.77 -4.71 -2.44
N ARG A 154 9.50 -5.72 -2.96
CA ARG A 154 9.35 -6.14 -4.37
C ARG A 154 7.95 -6.69 -4.65
N VAL A 155 7.37 -7.44 -3.72
CA VAL A 155 5.99 -7.91 -3.86
C VAL A 155 5.02 -6.74 -3.86
N GLY A 156 5.09 -5.84 -2.89
CA GLY A 156 4.15 -4.72 -2.74
C GLY A 156 4.24 -3.65 -3.83
N PHE A 157 5.46 -3.39 -4.35
CA PHE A 157 5.65 -2.33 -5.34
C PHE A 157 5.79 -2.82 -6.78
N VAL A 158 6.00 -4.14 -6.98
CA VAL A 158 6.17 -4.68 -8.33
C VAL A 158 5.09 -5.72 -8.68
N LEU A 159 4.87 -6.76 -7.87
CA LEU A 159 3.90 -7.82 -8.20
C LEU A 159 2.46 -7.37 -7.94
N ALA A 160 2.15 -6.92 -6.73
CA ALA A 160 0.80 -6.53 -6.32
C ALA A 160 0.16 -5.46 -7.23
N PRO A 161 0.88 -4.40 -7.68
CA PRO A 161 0.30 -3.41 -8.56
C PRO A 161 -0.19 -3.95 -9.92
N ARG A 162 0.40 -5.04 -10.43
CA ARG A 162 -0.02 -5.70 -11.67
C ARG A 162 -1.37 -6.39 -11.51
N LEU A 163 -1.53 -7.15 -10.44
CA LEU A 163 -2.81 -7.77 -10.10
C LEU A 163 -3.89 -6.71 -9.82
N ASN A 164 -3.54 -5.69 -9.04
CA ASN A 164 -4.47 -4.63 -8.68
C ASN A 164 -4.88 -3.74 -9.86
N ALA A 165 -4.05 -3.64 -10.91
CA ALA A 165 -4.35 -2.82 -12.10
C ALA A 165 -5.64 -3.29 -12.79
N ALA A 166 -5.86 -4.60 -12.91
CA ALA A 166 -7.07 -5.14 -13.50
C ALA A 166 -8.35 -4.63 -12.80
N GLY A 167 -8.40 -4.69 -11.48
CA GLY A 167 -9.56 -4.20 -10.71
C GLY A 167 -9.74 -2.67 -10.70
N ARG A 168 -8.72 -1.91 -11.13
CA ARG A 168 -8.78 -0.45 -11.17
C ARG A 168 -9.26 0.10 -12.52
N ILE A 169 -8.81 -0.49 -13.63
CA ILE A 169 -9.05 0.03 -14.98
C ILE A 169 -9.64 -1.00 -15.96
N ALA A 170 -9.86 -2.24 -15.50
CA ALA A 170 -10.46 -3.33 -16.28
C ALA A 170 -11.31 -4.25 -15.39
N ASP A 171 -11.35 -5.56 -15.64
CA ASP A 171 -12.06 -6.56 -14.84
C ASP A 171 -11.09 -7.32 -13.91
N ALA A 172 -11.35 -7.28 -12.60
CA ALA A 172 -10.57 -7.99 -11.59
C ALA A 172 -10.52 -9.53 -11.81
N LYS A 173 -11.45 -10.09 -12.55
CA LYS A 173 -11.46 -11.51 -12.92
C LYS A 173 -10.20 -11.95 -13.65
N LEU A 174 -9.52 -11.03 -14.32
CA LEU A 174 -8.25 -11.34 -14.99
C LEU A 174 -7.17 -11.75 -13.98
N GLY A 175 -7.07 -11.04 -12.85
CA GLY A 175 -6.18 -11.43 -11.76
C GLY A 175 -6.53 -12.80 -11.18
N LEU A 176 -7.84 -13.06 -10.96
CA LEU A 176 -8.31 -14.37 -10.49
C LEU A 176 -8.00 -15.48 -11.51
N LYS A 177 -8.19 -15.22 -12.80
CA LYS A 177 -7.85 -16.18 -13.86
C LYS A 177 -6.36 -16.53 -13.84
N LEU A 178 -5.46 -15.56 -13.63
CA LEU A 178 -4.03 -15.83 -13.46
C LEU A 178 -3.75 -16.75 -12.28
N LEU A 179 -4.42 -16.51 -11.14
CA LEU A 179 -4.18 -17.26 -9.91
C LEU A 179 -4.85 -18.65 -9.89
N LEU A 180 -5.79 -18.94 -10.78
CA LEU A 180 -6.50 -20.21 -10.84
C LEU A 180 -6.02 -21.12 -11.96
N THR A 181 -5.31 -20.60 -12.97
CA THR A 181 -4.87 -21.44 -14.08
C THR A 181 -3.74 -22.41 -13.67
N ASP A 182 -3.84 -23.64 -14.12
CA ASP A 182 -2.81 -24.67 -14.01
C ASP A 182 -1.96 -24.80 -15.29
N ARG A 183 -2.26 -23.98 -16.32
CA ARG A 183 -1.64 -24.00 -17.63
C ARG A 183 -0.64 -22.87 -17.80
N GLU A 184 0.62 -23.20 -18.12
CA GLU A 184 1.69 -22.21 -18.32
C GLU A 184 1.46 -21.27 -19.52
N ASP A 185 0.91 -21.80 -20.63
CA ASP A 185 0.61 -21.00 -21.81
C ASP A 185 -0.42 -19.92 -21.52
N GLU A 186 -1.52 -20.28 -20.85
CA GLU A 186 -2.55 -19.35 -20.41
C GLU A 186 -2.01 -18.33 -19.39
N ALA A 187 -1.25 -18.79 -18.39
CA ALA A 187 -0.63 -17.94 -17.38
C ALA A 187 0.25 -16.86 -18.03
N ASN A 188 1.06 -17.23 -19.01
CA ASN A 188 1.92 -16.29 -19.73
C ASN A 188 1.14 -15.25 -20.55
N VAL A 189 0.00 -15.63 -21.14
CA VAL A 189 -0.88 -14.67 -21.86
C VAL A 189 -1.48 -13.68 -20.88
N VAL A 190 -2.09 -14.17 -19.80
CA VAL A 190 -2.74 -13.33 -18.78
C VAL A 190 -1.74 -12.42 -18.06
N ALA A 191 -0.54 -12.91 -17.75
CA ALA A 191 0.48 -12.09 -17.10
C ALA A 191 0.95 -10.92 -17.99
N ARG A 192 1.03 -11.10 -19.30
CA ARG A 192 1.32 -10.00 -20.25
C ARG A 192 0.20 -8.97 -20.30
N GLU A 193 -1.06 -9.43 -20.34
CA GLU A 193 -2.21 -8.53 -20.32
C GLU A 193 -2.24 -7.69 -19.01
N LEU A 194 -1.93 -8.31 -17.87
CA LEU A 194 -1.80 -7.58 -16.58
C LEU A 194 -0.65 -6.57 -16.60
N GLU A 195 0.47 -6.86 -17.29
CA GLU A 195 1.56 -5.89 -17.45
C GLU A 195 1.11 -4.69 -18.28
N GLU A 196 0.42 -4.91 -19.41
CA GLU A 196 -0.13 -3.84 -20.25
C GLU A 196 -1.10 -2.95 -19.47
N LEU A 197 -2.02 -3.56 -18.72
CA LEU A 197 -2.93 -2.82 -17.82
C LEU A 197 -2.18 -2.03 -16.75
N ASN A 198 -1.14 -2.59 -16.16
CA ASN A 198 -0.34 -1.88 -15.17
C ASN A 198 0.43 -0.70 -15.79
N LEU A 199 0.93 -0.82 -17.01
CA LEU A 199 1.55 0.30 -17.73
C LEU A 199 0.52 1.41 -18.02
N ALA A 200 -0.65 1.07 -18.56
CA ALA A 200 -1.73 2.02 -18.80
C ALA A 200 -2.19 2.72 -17.50
N ARG A 201 -2.35 1.96 -16.40
CA ARG A 201 -2.67 2.54 -15.10
C ARG A 201 -1.59 3.54 -14.63
N ARG A 202 -0.29 3.22 -14.82
CA ARG A 202 0.82 4.12 -14.45
C ARG A 202 0.83 5.42 -15.26
N GLU A 203 0.47 5.36 -16.54
CA GLU A 203 0.31 6.55 -17.38
C GLU A 203 -0.85 7.42 -16.90
N LEU A 204 -2.00 6.82 -16.58
CA LEU A 204 -3.14 7.52 -15.98
C LEU A 204 -2.75 8.14 -14.62
N ASP A 205 -2.08 7.40 -13.74
CA ASP A 205 -1.60 7.89 -12.45
C ASP A 205 -0.72 9.13 -12.63
N ARG A 206 0.22 9.08 -13.58
CA ARG A 206 1.15 10.18 -13.86
C ARG A 206 0.42 11.41 -14.35
N ALA A 207 -0.47 11.24 -15.34
CA ALA A 207 -1.23 12.35 -15.90
C ALA A 207 -2.11 13.05 -14.83
N VAL A 208 -2.77 12.26 -13.97
CA VAL A 208 -3.59 12.80 -12.87
C VAL A 208 -2.72 13.49 -11.82
N LEU A 209 -1.54 12.92 -11.48
CA LEU A 209 -0.62 13.53 -10.53
C LEU A 209 -0.08 14.88 -11.03
N ASP A 210 0.40 14.91 -12.27
CA ASP A 210 0.93 16.14 -12.87
C ASP A 210 -0.12 17.25 -12.92
N ASP A 211 -1.37 16.87 -13.14
CA ASP A 211 -2.49 17.80 -13.15
C ASP A 211 -2.89 18.27 -11.74
N ALA A 212 -2.96 17.34 -10.80
CA ALA A 212 -3.27 17.65 -9.39
C ALA A 212 -2.17 18.55 -8.78
N MET A 213 -0.89 18.32 -9.09
CA MET A 213 0.21 19.17 -8.63
C MET A 213 0.11 20.58 -9.19
N ARG A 214 -0.26 20.76 -10.46
CA ARG A 214 -0.53 22.10 -11.00
C ARG A 214 -1.64 22.85 -10.26
N GLN A 215 -2.66 22.11 -9.77
CA GLN A 215 -3.71 22.73 -8.94
C GLN A 215 -3.17 23.09 -7.55
N VAL A 216 -2.31 22.25 -6.94
CA VAL A 216 -1.64 22.54 -5.66
C VAL A 216 -0.74 23.76 -5.78
N ASP A 217 -0.03 23.92 -6.90
CA ASP A 217 0.89 25.05 -7.14
C ASP A 217 0.18 26.34 -7.56
N ALA A 218 -1.15 26.34 -7.71
CA ALA A 218 -1.91 27.52 -8.07
C ALA A 218 -1.91 28.58 -6.93
N PRO A 219 -2.03 29.89 -7.26
CA PRO A 219 -2.06 30.93 -6.25
C PRO A 219 -3.13 30.71 -5.17
N GLY A 220 -2.77 30.88 -3.91
CA GLY A 220 -3.65 30.71 -2.75
C GLY A 220 -3.81 29.28 -2.26
N MET A 221 -3.29 28.27 -2.98
CA MET A 221 -3.39 26.88 -2.55
C MET A 221 -2.34 26.51 -1.49
N HIS A 222 -1.18 27.15 -1.48
CA HIS A 222 -0.12 26.86 -0.51
C HIS A 222 -0.51 27.14 0.95
N ASP A 223 -1.46 28.06 1.17
CA ASP A 223 -1.96 28.40 2.50
C ASP A 223 -3.05 27.46 3.00
N ARG A 224 -3.54 26.53 2.18
CA ARG A 224 -4.58 25.59 2.58
C ARG A 224 -4.03 24.49 3.48
N TYR A 225 -4.83 24.09 4.44
CA TYR A 225 -4.57 22.99 5.38
C TYR A 225 -5.10 21.65 4.87
N GLY A 226 -6.06 21.67 3.94
CA GLY A 226 -6.60 20.49 3.28
C GLY A 226 -6.91 20.76 1.81
N TYR A 227 -6.62 19.79 0.95
CA TYR A 227 -6.84 19.93 -0.48
C TYR A 227 -8.08 19.17 -0.94
N VAL A 228 -8.91 19.83 -1.74
CA VAL A 228 -9.90 19.17 -2.61
C VAL A 228 -9.53 19.53 -4.04
N LEU A 229 -9.09 18.53 -4.79
CA LEU A 229 -8.62 18.68 -6.16
C LEU A 229 -9.56 17.91 -7.07
N SER A 230 -9.93 18.48 -8.21
CA SER A 230 -10.92 17.83 -9.08
C SER A 230 -10.70 18.14 -10.55
N ARG A 231 -11.08 17.18 -11.41
CA ARG A 231 -11.18 17.42 -12.84
C ARG A 231 -12.13 16.44 -13.51
N ALA A 232 -12.84 16.93 -14.54
CA ALA A 232 -13.55 16.07 -15.48
C ALA A 232 -12.55 15.25 -16.30
N GLY A 233 -12.83 13.94 -16.44
CA GLY A 233 -11.95 13.02 -17.17
C GLY A 233 -10.86 12.35 -16.35
N TRP A 234 -10.68 12.67 -15.07
CA TRP A 234 -9.86 11.82 -14.20
C TRP A 234 -10.51 10.45 -14.03
N HIS A 235 -9.71 9.41 -14.03
CA HIS A 235 -10.21 8.05 -13.84
C HIS A 235 -10.37 7.72 -12.36
N ALA A 236 -11.61 7.36 -11.94
CA ALA A 236 -11.92 7.07 -10.53
C ALA A 236 -11.06 5.95 -9.90
N GLY A 237 -10.56 5.00 -10.69
CA GLY A 237 -9.72 3.90 -10.23
C GLY A 237 -8.29 4.30 -9.79
N VAL A 238 -7.82 5.51 -10.18
CA VAL A 238 -6.45 5.96 -9.88
C VAL A 238 -6.38 7.13 -8.91
N ILE A 239 -7.45 7.91 -8.73
CA ILE A 239 -7.42 9.10 -7.87
C ILE A 239 -7.00 8.80 -6.42
N GLY A 240 -7.30 7.62 -5.89
CA GLY A 240 -6.89 7.22 -4.54
C GLY A 240 -5.38 6.98 -4.40
N ILE A 241 -4.71 6.53 -5.47
CA ILE A 241 -3.25 6.38 -5.50
C ILE A 241 -2.61 7.77 -5.54
N VAL A 242 -3.14 8.64 -6.41
CA VAL A 242 -2.65 10.00 -6.55
C VAL A 242 -2.88 10.81 -5.28
N ALA A 243 -4.02 10.66 -4.60
CA ALA A 243 -4.27 11.30 -3.31
C ALA A 243 -3.20 10.96 -2.27
N SER A 244 -2.75 9.68 -2.20
CA SER A 244 -1.64 9.29 -1.32
C SER A 244 -0.35 10.05 -1.66
N ARG A 245 -0.01 10.20 -2.95
CA ARG A 245 1.18 10.93 -3.38
C ARG A 245 1.11 12.44 -3.08
N ILE A 246 -0.08 13.04 -3.23
CA ILE A 246 -0.28 14.46 -2.86
C ILE A 246 -0.03 14.62 -1.36
N VAL A 247 -0.59 13.75 -0.51
CA VAL A 247 -0.38 13.77 0.94
C VAL A 247 1.10 13.60 1.28
N GLU A 248 1.79 12.65 0.64
CA GLU A 248 3.23 12.42 0.85
C GLU A 248 4.09 13.63 0.48
N GLN A 249 3.75 14.34 -0.61
CA GLN A 249 4.51 15.49 -1.10
C GLN A 249 4.21 16.78 -0.35
N THR A 250 2.98 16.94 0.16
CA THR A 250 2.51 18.21 0.72
C THR A 250 2.34 18.19 2.25
N ALA A 251 2.37 17.00 2.88
CA ALA A 251 2.04 16.79 4.29
C ALA A 251 0.65 17.34 4.68
N ARG A 252 -0.32 17.31 3.76
CA ARG A 252 -1.68 17.79 3.96
C ARG A 252 -2.70 16.72 3.58
N PRO A 253 -3.83 16.60 4.30
CA PRO A 253 -4.92 15.74 3.88
C PRO A 253 -5.46 16.20 2.53
N ALA A 254 -5.74 15.25 1.64
CA ALA A 254 -6.18 15.54 0.28
C ALA A 254 -7.32 14.64 -0.16
N VAL A 255 -8.31 15.22 -0.82
CA VAL A 255 -9.42 14.53 -1.50
C VAL A 255 -9.34 14.85 -2.98
N LEU A 256 -9.19 13.82 -3.81
CA LEU A 256 -9.24 13.94 -5.26
C LEU A 256 -10.61 13.48 -5.75
N VAL A 257 -11.22 14.25 -6.64
CA VAL A 257 -12.57 13.97 -7.16
C VAL A 257 -12.54 13.86 -8.68
N ALA A 258 -12.85 12.67 -9.18
CA ALA A 258 -13.09 12.42 -10.60
C ALA A 258 -14.54 12.79 -10.92
N VAL A 259 -14.74 13.71 -11.88
CA VAL A 259 -16.06 14.18 -12.29
C VAL A 259 -16.46 13.53 -13.60
N GLN A 260 -17.63 12.91 -13.62
CA GLN A 260 -18.23 12.33 -14.82
C GLN A 260 -19.76 12.54 -14.77
N ASP A 261 -20.34 13.06 -15.84
CA ASP A 261 -21.79 13.26 -16.00
C ASP A 261 -22.45 14.01 -14.83
N GLY A 262 -21.78 15.05 -14.31
CA GLY A 262 -22.24 15.85 -13.18
C GLY A 262 -22.07 15.19 -11.81
N ILE A 263 -21.58 13.95 -11.74
CA ILE A 263 -21.32 13.23 -10.50
C ILE A 263 -19.82 13.21 -10.20
N GLY A 264 -19.46 13.59 -8.98
CA GLY A 264 -18.13 13.49 -8.44
C GLY A 264 -17.92 12.19 -7.64
N LYS A 265 -16.95 11.37 -8.02
CA LYS A 265 -16.46 10.26 -7.21
C LYS A 265 -15.14 10.67 -6.58
N GLY A 266 -15.11 10.76 -5.25
CA GLY A 266 -13.93 11.22 -4.49
C GLY A 266 -13.22 10.09 -3.77
N SER A 267 -11.89 10.23 -3.67
CA SER A 267 -11.05 9.40 -2.82
C SER A 267 -10.09 10.29 -2.03
N GLY A 268 -10.17 10.20 -0.70
CA GLY A 268 -9.36 10.99 0.22
C GLY A 268 -8.27 10.16 0.89
N ARG A 269 -7.17 10.85 1.21
CA ARG A 269 -6.07 10.34 2.03
C ARG A 269 -5.67 11.39 3.05
N SER A 270 -5.06 10.94 4.15
CA SER A 270 -4.77 11.80 5.30
C SER A 270 -3.36 11.63 5.84
N ILE A 271 -2.95 12.60 6.64
CA ILE A 271 -1.79 12.53 7.52
C ILE A 271 -2.19 11.93 8.88
N SER A 272 -1.21 11.47 9.66
CA SER A 272 -1.46 10.81 10.96
C SER A 272 -2.18 11.68 11.98
N ALA A 273 -1.96 13.00 11.92
CA ALA A 273 -2.58 13.98 12.82
C ALA A 273 -4.06 14.25 12.51
N PHE A 274 -4.59 13.85 11.32
CA PHE A 274 -5.93 14.25 10.89
C PHE A 274 -6.85 13.05 10.68
N ASP A 275 -8.02 13.09 11.33
CA ASP A 275 -9.10 12.12 11.12
C ASP A 275 -9.95 12.51 9.91
N LEU A 276 -9.63 11.90 8.77
CA LEU A 276 -10.33 12.17 7.52
C LEU A 276 -11.81 11.79 7.58
N HIS A 277 -12.15 10.63 8.17
CA HIS A 277 -13.54 10.18 8.25
C HIS A 277 -14.39 11.14 9.09
N GLY A 278 -13.90 11.54 10.26
CA GLY A 278 -14.57 12.53 11.09
C GLY A 278 -14.70 13.88 10.39
N ALA A 279 -13.65 14.33 9.68
CA ALA A 279 -13.68 15.59 8.92
C ALA A 279 -14.68 15.56 7.74
N LEU A 280 -14.80 14.42 7.04
CA LEU A 280 -15.84 14.26 6.02
C LEU A 280 -17.23 14.24 6.64
N GLY A 281 -17.40 13.75 7.87
CA GLY A 281 -18.64 13.87 8.64
C GLY A 281 -19.04 15.34 8.84
N ASP A 282 -18.09 16.24 9.14
CA ASP A 282 -18.32 17.68 9.26
C ASP A 282 -18.66 18.37 7.92
N CYS A 283 -18.48 17.65 6.80
CA CYS A 283 -18.79 18.08 5.44
C CYS A 283 -19.95 17.28 4.82
N ALA A 284 -20.66 16.46 5.58
CA ALA A 284 -21.64 15.48 5.07
C ALA A 284 -22.78 16.09 4.22
N MET A 285 -23.13 17.37 4.43
CA MET A 285 -24.14 18.09 3.66
C MET A 285 -23.83 18.20 2.16
N HIS A 286 -22.56 18.01 1.76
CA HIS A 286 -22.14 18.09 0.36
C HIS A 286 -22.16 16.73 -0.36
N PHE A 287 -22.46 15.63 0.36
CA PHE A 287 -22.30 14.27 -0.18
C PHE A 287 -23.64 13.56 -0.32
N GLN A 288 -23.77 12.77 -1.37
CA GLN A 288 -24.83 11.76 -1.50
C GLN A 288 -24.53 10.56 -0.60
N ARG A 289 -23.22 10.19 -0.50
CA ARG A 289 -22.70 9.15 0.39
C ARG A 289 -21.22 9.35 0.62
N PHE A 290 -20.74 8.95 1.77
CA PHE A 290 -19.31 8.82 2.07
C PHE A 290 -19.08 7.66 3.04
N GLY A 291 -17.84 7.22 3.15
CA GLY A 291 -17.43 6.18 4.10
C GLY A 291 -15.94 5.92 4.02
N GLY A 292 -15.43 5.25 5.02
CA GLY A 292 -13.99 4.94 5.12
C GLY A 292 -13.51 4.95 6.55
N HIS A 293 -12.23 5.22 6.71
CA HIS A 293 -11.51 5.19 7.98
C HIS A 293 -10.72 6.48 8.18
N ARG A 294 -10.06 6.59 9.33
CA ARG A 294 -9.24 7.75 9.72
C ARG A 294 -8.26 8.19 8.63
N ALA A 295 -7.60 7.25 7.93
CA ALA A 295 -6.54 7.55 6.98
C ALA A 295 -6.99 7.60 5.51
N ALA A 296 -8.11 6.98 5.16
CA ALA A 296 -8.58 6.85 3.80
C ALA A 296 -10.11 6.77 3.75
N ALA A 297 -10.72 7.52 2.83
CA ALA A 297 -12.16 7.53 2.66
C ALA A 297 -12.56 7.72 1.20
N GLY A 298 -13.77 7.27 0.87
CA GLY A 298 -14.40 7.49 -0.42
C GLY A 298 -15.70 8.28 -0.28
N LEU A 299 -16.07 9.02 -1.32
CA LEU A 299 -17.32 9.78 -1.34
C LEU A 299 -17.95 9.83 -2.74
N THR A 300 -19.24 10.14 -2.78
CA THR A 300 -19.96 10.47 -4.01
C THR A 300 -20.75 11.74 -3.76
N MET A 301 -20.71 12.68 -4.71
CA MET A 301 -21.34 13.99 -4.59
C MET A 301 -21.82 14.53 -5.94
N ASP A 302 -22.66 15.53 -5.91
CA ASP A 302 -22.93 16.36 -7.08
C ASP A 302 -21.72 17.26 -7.35
N ALA A 303 -21.25 17.31 -8.60
CA ALA A 303 -20.10 18.14 -8.98
C ALA A 303 -20.33 19.63 -8.73
N ALA A 304 -21.57 20.10 -8.72
CA ALA A 304 -21.91 21.49 -8.38
C ALA A 304 -21.56 21.87 -6.93
N GLN A 305 -21.44 20.88 -6.03
CA GLN A 305 -21.05 21.10 -4.63
C GLN A 305 -19.54 21.22 -4.41
N LEU A 306 -18.70 20.95 -5.44
CA LEU A 306 -17.24 20.92 -5.31
C LEU A 306 -16.64 22.22 -4.73
N PRO A 307 -17.00 23.43 -5.19
CA PRO A 307 -16.43 24.65 -4.64
C PRO A 307 -16.76 24.83 -3.15
N ALA A 308 -18.01 24.59 -2.76
CA ALA A 308 -18.44 24.72 -1.38
C ALA A 308 -17.78 23.66 -0.48
N PHE A 309 -17.65 22.44 -0.96
CA PHE A 309 -16.94 21.37 -0.27
C PHE A 309 -15.45 21.70 -0.09
N ALA A 310 -14.78 22.26 -1.11
CA ALA A 310 -13.36 22.59 -1.02
C ALA A 310 -13.08 23.66 0.06
N GLU A 311 -13.92 24.68 0.15
CA GLU A 311 -13.79 25.70 1.21
C GLU A 311 -14.08 25.08 2.59
N ARG A 312 -15.17 24.32 2.71
CA ARG A 312 -15.54 23.70 3.99
C ARG A 312 -14.50 22.70 4.48
N PHE A 313 -13.89 21.92 3.59
CA PHE A 313 -12.85 20.96 3.95
C PHE A 313 -11.58 21.65 4.47
N ASP A 314 -11.16 22.76 3.86
CA ASP A 314 -10.04 23.55 4.35
C ASP A 314 -10.35 24.20 5.71
N GLU A 315 -11.56 24.74 5.92
CA GLU A 315 -11.97 25.25 7.23
C GLU A 315 -11.91 24.18 8.33
N VAL A 316 -12.43 22.99 8.04
CA VAL A 316 -12.38 21.85 8.97
C VAL A 316 -10.95 21.42 9.24
N ALA A 317 -10.09 21.40 8.21
CA ALA A 317 -8.68 21.09 8.36
C ALA A 317 -7.96 22.13 9.24
N ARG A 318 -8.18 23.42 9.00
CA ARG A 318 -7.61 24.52 9.82
C ARG A 318 -8.06 24.47 11.30
N ALA A 319 -9.29 24.06 11.54
CA ALA A 319 -9.81 23.93 12.90
C ALA A 319 -9.19 22.75 13.70
N LYS A 320 -8.67 21.74 12.97
CA LYS A 320 -8.18 20.49 13.58
C LYS A 320 -6.67 20.31 13.51
N LEU A 321 -5.97 21.09 12.69
CA LEU A 321 -4.51 20.98 12.47
C LEU A 321 -3.80 22.28 12.87
N THR A 322 -2.59 22.13 13.35
CA THR A 322 -1.65 23.22 13.59
C THR A 322 -0.60 23.29 12.47
N PRO A 323 0.13 24.41 12.29
CA PRO A 323 1.23 24.47 11.33
C PRO A 323 2.30 23.39 11.54
N ALA A 324 2.51 22.94 12.78
CA ALA A 324 3.46 21.88 13.10
C ALA A 324 3.04 20.53 12.52
N ASP A 325 1.74 20.24 12.46
CA ASP A 325 1.21 18.99 11.90
C ASP A 325 1.39 18.88 10.38
N LEU A 326 1.65 20.02 9.71
CA LEU A 326 1.85 20.13 8.26
C LEU A 326 3.32 20.06 7.84
N VAL A 327 4.23 19.85 8.78
CA VAL A 327 5.65 19.65 8.54
C VAL A 327 5.95 18.17 8.50
N PRO A 328 6.55 17.64 7.41
CA PRO A 328 6.94 16.25 7.35
C PRO A 328 7.95 15.91 8.44
N GLU A 329 7.62 14.94 9.27
CA GLU A 329 8.52 14.41 10.30
C GLU A 329 9.19 13.13 9.83
N LEU A 330 10.51 13.05 10.03
CA LEU A 330 11.28 11.84 9.82
C LEU A 330 11.63 11.22 11.18
N ARG A 331 11.01 10.11 11.51
CA ARG A 331 11.34 9.37 12.73
C ARG A 331 12.63 8.59 12.52
N VAL A 332 13.61 8.86 13.37
CA VAL A 332 14.87 8.13 13.47
C VAL A 332 14.75 7.12 14.60
N ASP A 333 15.09 5.84 14.35
CA ASP A 333 15.03 4.78 15.34
C ASP A 333 16.31 4.70 16.16
N LEU A 334 17.49 4.96 15.53
CA LEU A 334 18.78 4.87 16.20
C LEU A 334 19.81 5.80 15.54
N GLU A 335 20.60 6.48 16.37
CA GLU A 335 21.81 7.17 15.93
C GLU A 335 23.02 6.21 15.97
N VAL A 336 23.73 6.10 14.85
CA VAL A 336 24.84 5.15 14.68
C VAL A 336 26.07 5.89 14.14
N PRO A 337 27.24 5.77 14.79
CA PRO A 337 28.50 6.26 14.23
C PRO A 337 28.81 5.60 12.89
N ILE A 338 29.42 6.34 11.95
CA ILE A 338 29.68 5.82 10.60
C ILE A 338 30.56 4.56 10.60
N ASP A 339 31.46 4.43 11.57
CA ASP A 339 32.37 3.29 11.71
C ASP A 339 31.66 1.96 12.05
N HIS A 340 30.44 2.04 12.56
CA HIS A 340 29.59 0.87 12.83
C HIS A 340 28.66 0.53 11.66
N VAL A 341 28.64 1.36 10.63
CA VAL A 341 27.79 1.14 9.44
C VAL A 341 28.54 0.21 8.47
N GLY A 342 28.05 -1.01 8.36
CA GLY A 342 28.71 -2.04 7.56
C GLY A 342 27.83 -3.28 7.38
N ASP A 343 28.42 -4.31 6.77
CA ASP A 343 27.74 -5.59 6.49
C ASP A 343 27.22 -6.29 7.76
N GLU A 344 27.92 -6.13 8.89
CA GLU A 344 27.51 -6.71 10.18
C GLU A 344 26.17 -6.10 10.66
N LEU A 345 26.06 -4.77 10.63
CA LEU A 345 24.84 -4.09 11.01
C LEU A 345 23.69 -4.44 10.05
N GLU A 346 23.97 -4.49 8.76
CA GLU A 346 22.97 -4.87 7.76
C GLU A 346 22.50 -6.31 7.96
N ALA A 347 23.39 -7.25 8.27
CA ALA A 347 23.04 -8.62 8.58
C ALA A 347 22.13 -8.73 9.82
N LEU A 348 22.40 -7.94 10.87
CA LEU A 348 21.52 -7.87 12.05
C LEU A 348 20.15 -7.32 11.68
N VAL A 349 20.09 -6.26 10.86
CA VAL A 349 18.83 -5.65 10.43
C VAL A 349 17.97 -6.64 9.65
N ARG A 350 18.57 -7.52 8.83
CA ARG A 350 17.83 -8.56 8.09
C ARG A 350 17.06 -9.54 8.96
N HIS A 351 17.44 -9.75 10.21
CA HIS A 351 16.66 -10.60 11.13
C HIS A 351 15.28 -10.05 11.44
N PHE A 352 15.07 -8.74 11.26
CA PHE A 352 13.78 -8.10 11.46
C PHE A 352 12.83 -8.20 10.24
N GLU A 353 13.31 -8.67 9.09
CA GLU A 353 12.47 -8.89 7.91
C GLU A 353 11.35 -9.93 8.14
N PRO A 354 10.27 -9.86 7.38
CA PRO A 354 9.96 -8.93 6.29
C PRO A 354 9.52 -7.55 6.79
N PHE A 355 10.02 -6.49 6.12
CA PHE A 355 9.64 -5.11 6.42
C PHE A 355 8.38 -4.70 5.65
N GLY A 356 7.53 -3.90 6.30
CA GLY A 356 6.28 -3.37 5.73
C GLY A 356 5.50 -2.58 6.76
N ILE A 357 4.20 -2.42 6.53
CA ILE A 357 3.32 -1.74 7.49
C ILE A 357 3.38 -2.47 8.85
N GLY A 358 3.50 -1.70 9.92
CA GLY A 358 3.60 -2.24 11.29
C GLY A 358 4.96 -2.82 11.67
N ASN A 359 5.85 -3.07 10.68
CA ASN A 359 7.24 -3.49 10.89
C ASN A 359 8.15 -2.75 9.87
N PRO A 360 8.34 -1.42 10.01
CA PRO A 360 9.17 -0.66 9.08
C PRO A 360 10.64 -1.06 9.17
N SER A 361 11.38 -0.91 8.06
CA SER A 361 12.85 -1.01 8.12
C SER A 361 13.40 0.09 9.01
N PRO A 362 14.34 -0.20 9.91
CA PRO A 362 14.93 0.79 10.80
C PRO A 362 15.50 1.98 10.06
N MET A 363 15.25 3.17 10.57
CA MET A 363 15.80 4.43 10.11
C MET A 363 16.97 4.83 11.00
N PHE A 364 18.15 4.88 10.42
CA PHE A 364 19.38 5.28 11.11
C PHE A 364 19.67 6.75 10.85
N ARG A 365 20.34 7.39 11.81
CA ARG A 365 20.98 8.69 11.62
C ARG A 365 22.46 8.57 11.91
N THR A 366 23.28 9.22 11.08
CA THR A 366 24.68 9.50 11.39
C THR A 366 24.93 10.99 11.25
N ALA A 367 25.45 11.60 12.30
CA ALA A 367 25.71 13.01 12.34
C ALA A 367 27.17 13.31 11.94
N GLY A 368 27.41 14.46 11.33
CA GLY A 368 28.72 14.99 11.10
C GLY A 368 29.63 14.21 10.15
N VAL A 369 29.07 13.43 9.22
CA VAL A 369 29.86 12.66 8.25
C VAL A 369 30.39 13.54 7.13
N ARG A 370 31.57 13.20 6.61
CA ARG A 370 32.17 13.84 5.44
C ARG A 370 31.83 13.10 4.15
N LEU A 371 31.75 13.85 3.08
CA LEU A 371 31.63 13.29 1.74
C LEU A 371 33.04 12.99 1.20
N ALA A 372 33.25 11.75 0.73
CA ALA A 372 34.51 11.34 0.09
C ALA A 372 34.66 11.90 -1.34
N ALA A 373 33.55 12.28 -1.97
CA ALA A 373 33.51 12.88 -3.31
C ALA A 373 32.33 13.86 -3.45
N ALA A 374 32.42 14.74 -4.46
CA ALA A 374 31.34 15.67 -4.78
C ALA A 374 30.01 14.93 -5.09
N PRO A 375 28.87 15.43 -4.60
CA PRO A 375 27.56 14.88 -4.90
C PRO A 375 27.28 14.80 -6.40
N ARG A 376 26.63 13.73 -6.85
CA ARG A 376 26.32 13.52 -8.28
C ARG A 376 24.82 13.28 -8.47
N LYS A 377 24.25 13.89 -9.51
CA LYS A 377 22.89 13.59 -9.95
C LYS A 377 22.88 12.26 -10.71
N VAL A 378 21.87 11.42 -10.47
CA VAL A 378 21.70 10.12 -11.12
C VAL A 378 20.22 9.88 -11.41
N GLY A 379 19.91 9.22 -12.52
CA GLY A 379 18.54 8.78 -12.84
C GLY A 379 17.47 9.87 -12.85
N GLY A 380 17.80 11.08 -13.28
CA GLY A 380 16.87 12.21 -13.38
C GLY A 380 16.73 13.02 -12.08
N ASP A 381 16.21 12.44 -11.01
CA ASP A 381 15.94 13.10 -9.72
C ASP A 381 16.77 12.56 -8.54
N GLY A 382 17.59 11.53 -8.76
CA GLY A 382 18.40 10.91 -7.75
C GLY A 382 19.67 11.70 -7.41
N LEU A 383 20.07 11.64 -6.13
CA LEU A 383 21.30 12.16 -5.58
C LEU A 383 22.17 11.00 -5.12
N LYS A 384 23.35 10.82 -5.75
CA LYS A 384 24.35 9.86 -5.30
C LYS A 384 25.41 10.57 -4.48
N LEU A 385 25.65 10.05 -3.28
CA LEU A 385 26.68 10.51 -2.35
C LEU A 385 27.71 9.37 -2.13
N SER A 386 28.94 9.73 -1.88
CA SER A 386 30.00 8.86 -1.41
C SER A 386 30.39 9.33 0.00
N ILE A 387 30.14 8.52 1.00
CA ILE A 387 30.34 8.88 2.41
C ILE A 387 31.71 8.34 2.85
N ASP A 388 32.50 9.20 3.48
CA ASP A 388 33.79 8.79 4.04
C ASP A 388 33.58 7.92 5.28
N GLY A 389 34.04 6.69 5.24
CA GLY A 389 33.93 5.73 6.33
C GLY A 389 35.32 5.11 6.65
N SER A 390 35.50 4.65 7.87
CA SER A 390 36.77 4.09 8.34
C SER A 390 37.25 2.85 7.57
N ARG A 391 36.31 2.12 6.93
CA ARG A 391 36.60 0.91 6.12
C ARG A 391 36.55 1.18 4.61
N GLY A 392 36.51 2.46 4.20
CA GLY A 392 36.38 2.89 2.82
C GLY A 392 35.08 3.67 2.57
N ALA A 393 34.93 4.17 1.35
CA ALA A 393 33.77 4.96 0.99
C ALA A 393 32.50 4.11 0.89
N LEU A 394 31.42 4.57 1.53
CA LEU A 394 30.08 3.98 1.45
C LEU A 394 29.23 4.71 0.41
N ASP A 395 28.64 3.95 -0.50
CA ASP A 395 27.69 4.47 -1.47
C ASP A 395 26.36 4.80 -0.80
N ALA A 396 25.81 5.99 -1.09
CA ALA A 396 24.52 6.42 -0.61
C ALA A 396 23.68 7.02 -1.75
N ILE A 397 22.37 6.72 -1.79
CA ILE A 397 21.46 7.19 -2.82
C ILE A 397 20.19 7.75 -2.19
N GLY A 398 19.79 8.97 -2.60
CA GLY A 398 18.51 9.60 -2.23
C GLY A 398 17.71 9.95 -3.48
N TRP A 399 16.52 9.39 -3.62
CA TRP A 399 15.61 9.68 -4.72
C TRP A 399 14.79 10.94 -4.43
N GLY A 400 14.52 11.75 -5.46
CA GLY A 400 13.85 13.05 -5.31
C GLY A 400 14.74 14.15 -4.72
N MET A 401 16.05 13.90 -4.57
CA MET A 401 16.98 14.79 -3.86
C MET A 401 18.02 15.47 -4.76
N ALA A 402 17.92 15.30 -6.08
CA ALA A 402 18.89 15.90 -7.02
C ALA A 402 19.05 17.43 -6.86
N GLY A 403 18.00 18.12 -6.42
CA GLY A 403 18.00 19.56 -6.13
C GLY A 403 18.90 19.95 -4.96
N LEU A 404 19.23 19.04 -4.04
CA LEU A 404 20.09 19.30 -2.89
C LEU A 404 21.58 19.27 -3.24
N ALA A 405 21.98 18.74 -4.40
CA ALA A 405 23.38 18.61 -4.79
C ALA A 405 24.19 19.93 -4.66
N PRO A 406 23.68 21.13 -5.04
CA PRO A 406 24.44 22.38 -4.91
C PRO A 406 24.67 22.83 -3.46
N SER A 407 23.84 22.41 -2.51
CA SER A 407 23.96 22.78 -1.09
C SER A 407 24.92 21.90 -0.30
N LEU A 408 25.43 20.81 -0.91
CA LEU A 408 26.30 19.83 -0.28
C LEU A 408 27.72 19.93 -0.83
N SER A 409 28.70 19.82 0.04
CA SER A 409 30.13 19.98 -0.31
C SER A 409 30.98 18.99 0.48
N VAL A 410 32.12 18.57 -0.10
CA VAL A 410 33.10 17.73 0.59
C VAL A 410 33.78 18.42 1.77
N SER A 411 33.78 19.75 1.78
CA SER A 411 34.39 20.56 2.85
C SER A 411 33.50 20.73 4.08
N ARG A 412 32.19 20.49 3.94
CA ARG A 412 31.22 20.67 5.03
C ARG A 412 30.62 19.33 5.44
N PRO A 413 30.68 18.95 6.73
CA PRO A 413 30.03 17.76 7.23
C PRO A 413 28.51 17.81 7.02
N VAL A 414 27.91 16.64 6.91
CA VAL A 414 26.45 16.48 6.74
C VAL A 414 25.89 15.52 7.78
N ASP A 415 24.65 15.76 8.16
CA ASP A 415 23.80 14.77 8.86
C ASP A 415 23.05 13.95 7.83
N LEU A 416 23.05 12.65 7.99
CA LEU A 416 22.32 11.71 7.14
C LEU A 416 21.27 10.95 7.95
N ALA A 417 20.06 10.82 7.39
CA ALA A 417 19.09 9.83 7.81
C ALA A 417 18.89 8.84 6.65
N TYR A 418 19.01 7.53 6.95
CA TYR A 418 19.07 6.50 5.93
C TYR A 418 18.57 5.15 6.43
N ARG A 419 18.25 4.25 5.48
CA ARG A 419 18.10 2.82 5.70
C ARG A 419 19.24 2.07 5.05
N LEU A 420 19.53 0.88 5.56
CA LEU A 420 20.49 -0.02 4.94
C LEU A 420 19.78 -0.79 3.81
N ASP A 421 20.42 -0.87 2.66
CA ASP A 421 19.94 -1.57 1.47
C ASP A 421 21.12 -2.24 0.78
N ARG A 422 20.86 -3.12 -0.18
CA ARG A 422 21.87 -3.72 -1.03
C ARG A 422 21.64 -3.37 -2.49
N ASP A 423 22.64 -2.79 -3.10
CA ASP A 423 22.69 -2.62 -4.54
C ASP A 423 23.18 -3.92 -5.19
N GLU A 424 22.34 -4.55 -5.99
CA GLU A 424 22.62 -5.78 -6.73
C GLU A 424 22.85 -5.45 -8.22
N TYR A 425 23.94 -4.80 -8.51
CA TYR A 425 24.25 -4.43 -9.90
C TYR A 425 25.29 -5.38 -10.48
N ARG A 426 25.00 -5.97 -11.66
CA ARG A 426 25.87 -6.90 -12.41
C ARG A 426 26.37 -8.10 -11.59
N GLY A 427 25.54 -8.65 -10.72
CA GLY A 427 25.88 -9.81 -9.89
C GLY A 427 26.79 -9.51 -8.69
N VAL A 428 27.09 -8.24 -8.44
CA VAL A 428 27.82 -7.81 -7.23
C VAL A 428 26.82 -7.17 -6.26
N SER A 429 26.74 -7.75 -5.05
CA SER A 429 25.93 -7.20 -3.97
C SER A 429 26.78 -6.30 -3.08
N ARG A 430 26.45 -5.01 -2.99
CA ARG A 430 27.15 -4.02 -2.17
C ARG A 430 26.20 -3.34 -1.21
N LEU A 431 26.67 -3.08 0.00
CA LEU A 431 25.96 -2.25 0.96
C LEU A 431 25.78 -0.84 0.38
N GLN A 432 24.57 -0.32 0.44
CA GLN A 432 24.22 1.02 0.01
C GLN A 432 23.31 1.68 1.06
N LEU A 433 23.55 2.95 1.35
CA LEU A 433 22.69 3.75 2.22
C LEU A 433 21.56 4.33 1.38
N ARG A 434 20.33 3.95 1.66
CA ARG A 434 19.15 4.57 1.06
C ARG A 434 18.79 5.81 1.86
N VAL A 435 19.22 6.97 1.37
CA VAL A 435 19.05 8.25 2.06
C VAL A 435 17.58 8.67 2.06
N ALA A 436 17.05 8.98 3.24
CA ALA A 436 15.74 9.54 3.46
C ALA A 436 15.80 11.07 3.68
N ALA A 437 16.89 11.56 4.28
CA ALA A 437 17.17 12.99 4.41
C ALA A 437 18.68 13.23 4.51
N VAL A 438 19.12 14.37 4.02
CA VAL A 438 20.49 14.89 4.18
C VAL A 438 20.42 16.39 4.40
N ARG A 439 21.21 16.89 5.33
CA ARG A 439 21.39 18.31 5.57
C ARG A 439 22.83 18.64 5.95
N PRO A 440 23.37 19.81 5.54
CA PRO A 440 24.62 20.31 6.09
C PRO A 440 24.51 20.47 7.61
N CYS A 441 25.60 20.13 8.34
CA CYS A 441 25.65 20.43 9.76
C CYS A 441 25.54 21.93 10.01
N ALA A 442 24.87 22.31 11.12
CA ALA A 442 24.89 23.70 11.58
C ALA A 442 26.35 24.10 11.91
N GLU A 443 26.71 25.35 11.67
CA GLU A 443 28.00 25.92 12.04
C GLU A 443 28.12 26.04 13.55
#